data_871ee0561bdc64c5f19647923c2e748f
#
_entry.id   871ee0561bdc64c5f19647923c2e748f
#
_cell.length_a   1.000
_cell.length_b   1.000
_cell.length_c   1.000
_cell.angle_alpha   90.00
_cell.angle_beta   90.00
_cell.angle_gamma   90.00
#
_symmetry.space_group_name_H-M   'P 1'
#
loop_
_entity.id
_entity.type
_entity.pdbx_description
1 polymer ?
#
loop_
_entity_poly.entity_id
_entity_poly.type
_entity_poly.pdbx_seq_one_letter_code
_entity_poly.pdbx_strand_id
1 'polypeptide(L)'
;MSTALPVALIAELSALLGADGWRMDDGALEANAQDNSWRHQRPMAVALPADIEQVQALVRACRTHGVALVARGAGTGTTGAAVPLPGSIVLSFTRMDRILEIRAGDRCAVVQPGVLNGTLQQALAPHGLFWAPDPSSAEICSIGGNLACNAGGPRAVKYGTSRDNVLGLVAVTGTGEVIRCGGAYTKDATGYDLTHLLVGSEGTLALIVEATLKLTPLPVSQAGLRVLYRDADAAAAAVSRLMSQPVVPTRLEFMDARSLQLLRLNGADVPEAGAMLLVEADGDHDTLPYLLQVLANAAEGDGMIELDVAMEGRARDQLWAARKALSPALRSVAPGKINEDVVVPVSRIPELVSSVQALARDYALTIVTFGHAGNGNLHVNILYHPDDADENARANAALPKIFELTLSLGGTLSGEHGIGLAKRDFMAQAFTPATLAAMRAIKHALDPDGILNPGKVLPPV
;
A
#
# COMPACT_ATOMS: atom_id res chain seq x y z
N MET A 1 -2.61 9.73 -29.89
CA MET A 1 -2.55 10.84 -28.89
C MET A 1 -1.51 11.84 -29.39
N SER A 2 -1.73 13.15 -29.18
CA SER A 2 -0.79 14.20 -29.61
C SER A 2 0.57 14.00 -28.94
N THR A 3 1.65 14.21 -29.67
CA THR A 3 3.03 14.15 -29.16
C THR A 3 3.48 15.44 -28.47
N ALA A 4 2.62 16.46 -28.40
CA ALA A 4 2.89 17.75 -27.77
C ALA A 4 1.65 18.29 -27.07
N LEU A 5 1.84 19.01 -25.96
CA LEU A 5 0.76 19.75 -25.30
C LEU A 5 0.29 20.93 -26.15
N PRO A 6 -1.02 21.28 -26.11
CA PRO A 6 -1.52 22.49 -26.75
C PRO A 6 -0.81 23.75 -26.22
N VAL A 7 -0.38 24.64 -27.11
CA VAL A 7 0.32 25.86 -26.73
C VAL A 7 -0.52 26.74 -25.80
N ALA A 8 -1.83 26.80 -26.02
CA ALA A 8 -2.75 27.54 -25.16
C ALA A 8 -2.78 26.96 -23.73
N LEU A 9 -2.79 25.65 -23.57
CA LEU A 9 -2.73 24.99 -22.25
C LEU A 9 -1.41 25.28 -21.53
N ILE A 10 -0.27 25.24 -22.25
CA ILE A 10 1.03 25.56 -21.67
C ILE A 10 1.04 26.99 -21.14
N ALA A 11 0.55 27.95 -21.94
CA ALA A 11 0.49 29.35 -21.54
C ALA A 11 -0.41 29.57 -20.31
N GLU A 12 -1.61 28.96 -20.32
CA GLU A 12 -2.57 29.01 -19.20
C GLU A 12 -1.97 28.44 -17.91
N LEU A 13 -1.40 27.22 -17.95
CA LEU A 13 -0.86 26.56 -16.78
C LEU A 13 0.45 27.19 -16.28
N SER A 14 1.27 27.74 -17.19
CA SER A 14 2.46 28.50 -16.82
C SER A 14 2.08 29.79 -16.06
N ALA A 15 1.05 30.48 -16.50
CA ALA A 15 0.54 31.67 -15.82
C ALA A 15 -0.11 31.34 -14.47
N LEU A 16 -0.88 30.23 -14.39
CA LEU A 16 -1.54 29.79 -13.17
C LEU A 16 -0.57 29.36 -12.07
N LEU A 17 0.43 28.56 -12.41
CA LEU A 17 1.29 27.87 -11.45
C LEU A 17 2.64 28.59 -11.23
N GLY A 18 3.03 29.46 -12.13
CA GLY A 18 4.35 30.14 -12.11
C GLY A 18 5.52 29.18 -12.34
N ALA A 19 6.74 29.74 -12.28
CA ALA A 19 7.97 28.99 -12.57
C ALA A 19 8.23 27.82 -11.59
N ASP A 20 7.82 27.97 -10.32
CA ASP A 20 7.99 26.93 -9.31
C ASP A 20 6.93 25.82 -9.38
N GLY A 21 5.79 26.13 -9.99
CA GLY A 21 4.66 25.20 -10.06
C GLY A 21 4.49 24.50 -11.40
N TRP A 22 5.17 24.95 -12.47
CA TRP A 22 5.10 24.37 -13.81
C TRP A 22 6.48 24.00 -14.34
N ARG A 23 6.72 22.71 -14.55
CA ARG A 23 8.03 22.19 -14.93
C ARG A 23 7.95 21.35 -16.20
N MET A 24 8.82 21.67 -17.16
CA MET A 24 8.99 20.94 -18.42
C MET A 24 10.46 20.60 -18.69
N ASP A 25 11.36 20.85 -17.72
CA ASP A 25 12.77 20.51 -17.83
C ASP A 25 12.99 19.00 -17.67
N ASP A 26 14.01 18.46 -18.34
CA ASP A 26 14.33 17.04 -18.38
C ASP A 26 14.47 16.41 -17.00
N GLY A 27 15.05 17.10 -16.03
CA GLY A 27 15.24 16.60 -14.66
C GLY A 27 13.92 16.38 -13.95
N ALA A 28 12.98 17.34 -14.06
CA ALA A 28 11.67 17.22 -13.46
C ALA A 28 10.80 16.12 -14.14
N LEU A 29 10.88 16.04 -15.48
CA LEU A 29 10.15 14.99 -16.22
C LEU A 29 10.64 13.60 -15.86
N GLU A 30 11.95 13.39 -15.78
CA GLU A 30 12.55 12.10 -15.43
C GLU A 30 12.27 11.69 -13.98
N ALA A 31 12.37 12.62 -13.02
CA ALA A 31 12.08 12.36 -11.62
C ALA A 31 10.62 11.93 -11.37
N ASN A 32 9.72 12.22 -12.32
CA ASN A 32 8.30 11.87 -12.23
C ASN A 32 7.88 10.80 -13.26
N ALA A 33 8.83 10.13 -13.92
CA ALA A 33 8.55 9.17 -14.99
C ALA A 33 8.21 7.76 -14.49
N GLN A 34 8.55 7.40 -13.26
CA GLN A 34 8.38 6.05 -12.71
C GLN A 34 7.96 6.03 -11.24
N ASP A 35 7.43 4.92 -10.78
CA ASP A 35 7.24 4.56 -9.37
C ASP A 35 8.04 3.27 -9.05
N ASN A 36 7.82 2.63 -7.90
CA ASN A 36 8.52 1.39 -7.54
C ASN A 36 8.04 0.14 -8.32
N SER A 37 7.13 0.28 -9.29
CA SER A 37 6.77 -0.80 -10.22
C SER A 37 7.82 -1.03 -11.32
N TRP A 38 8.84 -0.17 -11.40
CA TRP A 38 9.85 -0.15 -12.47
C TRP A 38 9.29 0.13 -13.87
N ARG A 39 8.00 0.45 -13.99
CA ARG A 39 7.40 0.94 -15.23
C ARG A 39 7.83 2.39 -15.43
N HIS A 40 8.23 2.72 -16.63
CA HIS A 40 8.75 4.04 -16.97
C HIS A 40 7.98 4.65 -18.13
N GLN A 41 7.55 5.89 -17.97
CA GLN A 41 6.96 6.73 -19.00
C GLN A 41 7.16 8.19 -18.62
N ARG A 42 7.83 8.97 -19.46
CA ARG A 42 7.98 10.41 -19.21
C ARG A 42 6.65 11.14 -19.40
N PRO A 43 6.25 12.04 -18.48
CA PRO A 43 5.12 12.94 -18.69
C PRO A 43 5.50 14.06 -19.67
N MET A 44 4.50 14.81 -20.16
CA MET A 44 4.72 16.00 -20.99
C MET A 44 5.08 17.23 -20.15
N ALA A 45 4.62 17.27 -18.91
CA ALA A 45 4.94 18.31 -17.92
C ALA A 45 4.63 17.80 -16.52
N VAL A 46 5.16 18.51 -15.51
CA VAL A 46 4.84 18.32 -14.11
C VAL A 46 4.23 19.59 -13.55
N ALA A 47 3.01 19.48 -13.04
CA ALA A 47 2.29 20.54 -12.36
C ALA A 47 2.38 20.34 -10.85
N LEU A 48 2.78 21.38 -10.12
CA LEU A 48 2.94 21.38 -8.66
C LEU A 48 2.04 22.48 -8.07
N PRO A 49 0.74 22.23 -7.91
CA PRO A 49 -0.18 23.19 -7.28
C PRO A 49 0.17 23.40 -5.81
N ALA A 50 -0.10 24.60 -5.27
CA ALA A 50 0.13 24.95 -3.87
C ALA A 50 -1.16 24.99 -3.03
N ASP A 51 -2.32 25.03 -3.68
CA ASP A 51 -3.62 25.14 -3.05
C ASP A 51 -4.74 24.46 -3.87
N ILE A 52 -5.93 24.42 -3.31
CA ILE A 52 -7.11 23.77 -3.89
C ILE A 52 -7.55 24.50 -5.17
N GLU A 53 -7.49 25.82 -5.18
CA GLU A 53 -7.90 26.67 -6.28
C GLU A 53 -7.03 26.38 -7.52
N GLN A 54 -5.74 26.21 -7.35
CA GLN A 54 -4.83 25.82 -8.43
C GLN A 54 -5.12 24.39 -8.93
N VAL A 55 -5.45 23.44 -8.06
CA VAL A 55 -5.86 22.08 -8.48
C VAL A 55 -7.14 22.15 -9.31
N GLN A 56 -8.16 22.93 -8.88
CA GLN A 56 -9.40 23.09 -9.63
C GLN A 56 -9.16 23.69 -11.02
N ALA A 57 -8.40 24.78 -11.08
CA ALA A 57 -8.10 25.46 -12.34
C ALA A 57 -7.31 24.54 -13.29
N LEU A 58 -6.31 23.78 -12.75
CA LEU A 58 -5.54 22.80 -13.52
C LEU A 58 -6.45 21.71 -14.11
N VAL A 59 -7.37 21.13 -13.30
CA VAL A 59 -8.32 20.13 -13.79
C VAL A 59 -9.20 20.69 -14.89
N ARG A 60 -9.77 21.90 -14.71
CA ARG A 60 -10.63 22.55 -15.73
C ARG A 60 -9.86 22.83 -17.02
N ALA A 61 -8.65 23.33 -16.94
CA ALA A 61 -7.79 23.55 -18.11
C ALA A 61 -7.48 22.24 -18.85
N CYS A 62 -7.05 21.20 -18.13
CA CYS A 62 -6.76 19.89 -18.72
C CYS A 62 -8.02 19.26 -19.35
N ARG A 63 -9.19 19.40 -18.70
CA ARG A 63 -10.48 18.97 -19.23
C ARG A 63 -10.82 19.67 -20.54
N THR A 64 -10.69 20.99 -20.60
CA THR A 64 -10.97 21.79 -21.81
C THR A 64 -10.12 21.37 -23.00
N HIS A 65 -8.88 20.98 -22.74
CA HIS A 65 -7.92 20.58 -23.77
C HIS A 65 -7.84 19.05 -23.99
N GLY A 66 -8.61 18.23 -23.26
CA GLY A 66 -8.61 16.78 -23.37
C GLY A 66 -7.26 16.14 -22.97
N VAL A 67 -6.53 16.73 -22.00
CA VAL A 67 -5.23 16.25 -21.53
C VAL A 67 -5.38 15.50 -20.22
N ALA A 68 -4.83 14.28 -20.17
CA ALA A 68 -4.90 13.42 -18.98
C ALA A 68 -3.99 13.94 -17.84
N LEU A 69 -4.49 13.81 -16.61
CA LEU A 69 -3.78 14.09 -15.37
C LEU A 69 -3.47 12.79 -14.63
N VAL A 70 -2.21 12.63 -14.21
CA VAL A 70 -1.77 11.53 -13.37
C VAL A 70 -1.36 12.09 -12.01
N ALA A 71 -2.16 11.81 -10.98
CA ALA A 71 -1.86 12.23 -9.62
C ALA A 71 -0.62 11.50 -9.07
N ARG A 72 0.24 12.24 -8.36
CA ARG A 72 1.45 11.69 -7.77
C ARG A 72 1.69 12.26 -6.38
N GLY A 73 1.83 11.37 -5.40
CA GLY A 73 2.42 11.66 -4.10
C GLY A 73 3.95 11.49 -4.16
N ALA A 74 4.52 10.73 -3.24
CA ALA A 74 5.97 10.45 -3.21
C ALA A 74 6.45 9.41 -4.25
N GLY A 75 5.55 8.76 -4.98
CA GLY A 75 5.91 7.77 -6.00
C GLY A 75 6.42 6.43 -5.45
N THR A 76 6.08 6.08 -4.23
CA THR A 76 6.48 4.84 -3.56
C THR A 76 5.61 3.63 -3.92
N GLY A 77 4.55 3.80 -4.70
CA GLY A 77 3.65 2.72 -5.15
C GLY A 77 4.36 1.68 -6.04
N THR A 78 3.84 0.46 -6.07
CA THR A 78 4.47 -0.70 -6.72
C THR A 78 3.66 -1.25 -7.90
N THR A 79 2.53 -0.62 -8.26
CA THR A 79 1.62 -1.12 -9.30
C THR A 79 1.54 -0.26 -10.56
N GLY A 80 2.30 0.83 -10.62
CA GLY A 80 2.26 1.76 -11.74
C GLY A 80 1.10 2.75 -11.68
N ALA A 81 0.47 2.92 -10.51
CA ALA A 81 -0.63 3.88 -10.34
C ALA A 81 -0.18 5.33 -10.59
N ALA A 82 1.04 5.69 -10.15
CA ALA A 82 1.62 7.02 -10.33
C ALA A 82 2.47 7.17 -11.61
N VAL A 83 2.61 6.11 -12.43
CA VAL A 83 3.36 6.18 -13.70
C VAL A 83 2.55 6.98 -14.72
N PRO A 84 3.13 7.99 -15.36
CA PRO A 84 2.46 8.77 -16.41
C PRO A 84 1.95 7.91 -17.57
N LEU A 85 1.05 8.50 -18.36
CA LEU A 85 0.64 7.97 -19.64
C LEU A 85 1.25 8.83 -20.76
N PRO A 86 1.44 8.29 -21.99
CA PRO A 86 1.83 9.09 -23.14
C PRO A 86 0.90 10.30 -23.31
N GLY A 87 1.45 11.51 -23.38
CA GLY A 87 0.68 12.73 -23.54
C GLY A 87 0.04 13.31 -22.27
N SER A 88 0.32 12.74 -21.09
CA SER A 88 -0.24 13.19 -19.81
C SER A 88 0.63 14.22 -19.09
N ILE A 89 0.00 14.96 -18.18
CA ILE A 89 0.64 15.82 -17.18
C ILE A 89 0.62 15.08 -15.84
N VAL A 90 1.76 15.07 -15.13
CA VAL A 90 1.79 14.66 -13.72
C VAL A 90 1.37 15.81 -12.85
N LEU A 91 0.39 15.60 -11.96
CA LEU A 91 0.02 16.50 -10.90
C LEU A 91 0.70 16.00 -9.61
N SER A 92 1.75 16.68 -9.17
CA SER A 92 2.50 16.36 -7.95
C SER A 92 2.03 17.23 -6.79
N PHE A 93 1.73 16.59 -5.65
CA PHE A 93 1.27 17.29 -4.45
C PHE A 93 2.41 17.74 -3.53
N THR A 94 3.66 17.73 -3.97
CA THR A 94 4.82 18.06 -3.12
C THR A 94 4.82 19.47 -2.54
N ARG A 95 4.06 20.43 -3.11
CA ARG A 95 3.86 21.78 -2.56
C ARG A 95 2.63 21.92 -1.65
N MET A 96 1.81 20.88 -1.53
CA MET A 96 0.68 20.80 -0.61
C MET A 96 1.04 19.85 0.55
N ASP A 97 2.00 20.27 1.38
CA ASP A 97 2.68 19.44 2.37
C ASP A 97 2.49 19.93 3.82
N ARG A 98 1.46 20.74 4.07
CA ARG A 98 1.20 21.31 5.40
C ARG A 98 0.30 20.43 6.25
N ILE A 99 0.67 20.27 7.51
CA ILE A 99 -0.25 19.86 8.58
C ILE A 99 -1.03 21.10 8.95
N LEU A 100 -2.33 21.11 8.62
CA LEU A 100 -3.18 22.30 8.79
C LEU A 100 -3.61 22.46 10.25
N GLU A 101 -3.94 21.34 10.90
CA GLU A 101 -4.40 21.35 12.29
C GLU A 101 -4.18 19.98 12.96
N ILE A 102 -3.85 19.98 14.26
CA ILE A 102 -3.86 18.80 15.13
C ILE A 102 -4.84 19.07 16.27
N ARG A 103 -5.93 18.30 16.32
CA ARG A 103 -6.96 18.37 17.37
C ARG A 103 -6.80 17.18 18.30
N ALA A 104 -5.90 17.28 19.28
CA ALA A 104 -5.60 16.17 20.17
C ALA A 104 -6.82 15.72 20.99
N GLY A 105 -7.70 16.64 21.40
CA GLY A 105 -8.94 16.33 22.11
C GLY A 105 -9.95 15.52 21.28
N ASP A 106 -9.99 15.74 19.98
CA ASP A 106 -10.84 15.02 19.03
C ASP A 106 -10.14 13.81 18.41
N ARG A 107 -8.86 13.60 18.75
CA ARG A 107 -7.99 12.56 18.15
C ARG A 107 -8.02 12.60 16.63
N CYS A 108 -7.87 13.77 16.04
CA CYS A 108 -7.77 13.92 14.61
C CYS A 108 -6.73 14.96 14.19
N ALA A 109 -6.29 14.88 12.94
CA ALA A 109 -5.44 15.87 12.30
C ALA A 109 -5.96 16.17 10.90
N VAL A 110 -5.88 17.45 10.50
CA VAL A 110 -6.21 17.89 9.14
C VAL A 110 -4.90 18.14 8.40
N VAL A 111 -4.72 17.49 7.26
CA VAL A 111 -3.45 17.51 6.53
C VAL A 111 -3.67 17.67 5.02
N GLN A 112 -2.69 18.25 4.35
CA GLN A 112 -2.60 18.27 2.89
C GLN A 112 -1.99 16.95 2.37
N PRO A 113 -2.27 16.55 1.11
CA PRO A 113 -1.91 15.23 0.58
C PRO A 113 -0.40 14.99 0.43
N GLY A 114 0.41 16.04 0.30
CA GLY A 114 1.87 15.96 0.18
C GLY A 114 2.60 15.75 1.50
N VAL A 115 1.93 15.88 2.64
CA VAL A 115 2.54 15.60 3.96
C VAL A 115 3.11 14.19 3.96
N LEU A 116 4.38 14.03 4.34
CA LEU A 116 4.99 12.71 4.49
C LEU A 116 4.50 12.03 5.77
N ASN A 117 4.29 10.73 5.72
CA ASN A 117 3.84 9.97 6.88
C ASN A 117 4.84 10.12 8.06
N GLY A 118 6.16 9.98 7.80
CA GLY A 118 7.17 10.19 8.82
C GLY A 118 7.12 11.58 9.47
N THR A 119 6.90 12.64 8.69
CA THR A 119 6.72 14.01 9.20
C THR A 119 5.47 14.13 10.08
N LEU A 120 4.37 13.51 9.67
CA LEU A 120 3.14 13.48 10.45
C LEU A 120 3.37 12.78 11.80
N GLN A 121 4.02 11.60 11.81
CA GLN A 121 4.31 10.86 13.04
C GLN A 121 5.14 11.72 14.03
N GLN A 122 6.16 12.41 13.53
CA GLN A 122 6.98 13.31 14.35
C GLN A 122 6.17 14.46 14.96
N ALA A 123 5.23 15.03 14.19
CA ALA A 123 4.35 16.10 14.68
C ALA A 123 3.31 15.61 15.71
N LEU A 124 2.88 14.35 15.61
CA LEU A 124 1.87 13.76 16.50
C LEU A 124 2.45 13.25 17.83
N ALA A 125 3.71 12.80 17.84
CA ALA A 125 4.35 12.20 19.00
C ALA A 125 4.31 13.08 20.27
N PRO A 126 4.53 14.42 20.23
CA PRO A 126 4.41 15.29 21.40
C PRO A 126 2.99 15.34 22.00
N HIS A 127 1.98 14.96 21.24
CA HIS A 127 0.58 14.88 21.67
C HIS A 127 0.21 13.50 22.22
N GLY A 128 1.15 12.54 22.26
CA GLY A 128 0.89 11.16 22.66
C GLY A 128 0.00 10.41 21.66
N LEU A 129 0.01 10.81 20.38
CA LEU A 129 -0.83 10.28 19.32
C LEU A 129 0.01 9.79 18.14
N PHE A 130 -0.57 8.91 17.32
CA PHE A 130 0.00 8.48 16.06
C PHE A 130 -1.09 8.20 15.02
N TRP A 131 -0.74 8.21 13.75
CA TRP A 131 -1.57 7.72 12.66
C TRP A 131 -1.17 6.29 12.33
N ALA A 132 -2.14 5.36 12.36
CA ALA A 132 -1.85 3.93 12.44
C ALA A 132 -1.22 3.28 11.21
N PRO A 133 -1.57 3.61 9.95
CA PRO A 133 -0.99 2.99 8.76
C PRO A 133 0.53 3.14 8.71
N ASP A 134 1.24 1.99 8.63
CA ASP A 134 2.70 1.90 8.67
C ASP A 134 3.30 1.09 7.51
N PRO A 135 3.02 1.46 6.23
CA PRO A 135 3.62 0.76 5.10
C PRO A 135 5.14 0.78 5.19
N SER A 136 5.81 -0.15 4.51
CA SER A 136 7.29 -0.25 4.53
C SER A 136 7.99 1.04 4.10
N SER A 137 7.31 1.91 3.35
CA SER A 137 7.75 3.23 2.91
C SER A 137 7.35 4.39 3.85
N ALA A 138 6.88 4.12 5.07
CA ALA A 138 6.28 5.13 5.96
C ALA A 138 7.11 6.40 6.14
N GLU A 139 8.44 6.30 6.16
CA GLU A 139 9.30 7.48 6.32
C GLU A 139 9.21 8.48 5.16
N ILE A 140 8.90 8.00 3.95
CA ILE A 140 9.01 8.78 2.71
C ILE A 140 7.72 8.84 1.89
N CYS A 141 6.71 8.02 2.18
CA CYS A 141 5.44 8.06 1.47
C CYS A 141 4.58 9.25 1.93
N SER A 142 3.75 9.78 1.04
CA SER A 142 2.84 10.87 1.34
C SER A 142 1.48 10.37 1.82
N ILE A 143 0.79 11.14 2.66
CA ILE A 143 -0.55 10.82 3.16
C ILE A 143 -1.55 10.67 2.00
N GLY A 144 -1.51 11.57 1.01
CA GLY A 144 -2.37 11.44 -0.18
C GLY A 144 -2.11 10.15 -0.97
N GLY A 145 -0.85 9.70 -1.04
CA GLY A 145 -0.49 8.41 -1.65
C GLY A 145 -1.02 7.22 -0.84
N ASN A 146 -0.90 7.27 0.48
CA ASN A 146 -1.43 6.24 1.37
C ASN A 146 -2.96 6.11 1.24
N LEU A 147 -3.67 7.24 1.22
CA LEU A 147 -5.12 7.25 1.02
C LEU A 147 -5.52 6.77 -0.39
N ALA A 148 -4.81 7.23 -1.43
CA ALA A 148 -5.09 6.85 -2.81
C ALA A 148 -4.96 5.33 -3.06
N CYS A 149 -4.01 4.65 -2.40
CA CYS A 149 -3.80 3.20 -2.51
C CYS A 149 -4.51 2.39 -1.42
N ASN A 150 -5.13 3.05 -0.43
CA ASN A 150 -5.57 2.39 0.81
C ASN A 150 -4.43 1.63 1.49
N ALA A 151 -3.27 2.25 1.65
CA ALA A 151 -2.08 1.63 2.23
C ALA A 151 -2.35 1.10 3.65
N GLY A 152 -1.76 -0.05 3.97
CA GLY A 152 -1.84 -0.71 5.25
C GLY A 152 -0.49 -0.75 5.96
N GLY A 153 0.06 -1.95 6.09
CA GLY A 153 1.30 -2.28 6.77
C GLY A 153 1.11 -3.28 7.91
N PRO A 154 2.18 -3.65 8.61
CA PRO A 154 2.14 -4.66 9.68
C PRO A 154 1.11 -4.39 10.78
N ARG A 155 0.84 -3.12 11.12
CA ARG A 155 -0.11 -2.73 12.17
C ARG A 155 -1.58 -2.83 11.75
N ALA A 156 -1.85 -3.05 10.47
CA ALA A 156 -3.22 -3.07 9.97
C ALA A 156 -4.08 -4.17 10.63
N VAL A 157 -3.47 -5.24 11.14
CA VAL A 157 -4.18 -6.32 11.85
C VAL A 157 -4.93 -5.82 13.09
N LYS A 158 -4.41 -4.83 13.80
CA LYS A 158 -5.04 -4.24 15.00
C LYS A 158 -5.70 -2.90 14.71
N TYR A 159 -5.05 -2.06 13.92
CA TYR A 159 -5.42 -0.65 13.78
C TYR A 159 -6.10 -0.31 12.46
N GLY A 160 -6.19 -1.28 11.53
CA GLY A 160 -6.77 -1.06 10.21
C GLY A 160 -5.83 -0.37 9.23
N THR A 161 -6.33 -0.20 8.02
CA THR A 161 -5.66 0.45 6.88
C THR A 161 -5.89 1.96 6.86
N SER A 162 -5.45 2.64 5.81
CA SER A 162 -5.72 4.08 5.59
C SER A 162 -7.21 4.39 5.57
N ARG A 163 -8.05 3.48 5.03
CA ARG A 163 -9.51 3.62 5.00
C ARG A 163 -10.12 3.66 6.40
N ASP A 164 -9.63 2.84 7.32
CA ASP A 164 -10.13 2.77 8.69
C ASP A 164 -9.67 3.97 9.53
N ASN A 165 -8.64 4.68 9.06
CA ASN A 165 -7.96 5.76 9.77
C ASN A 165 -8.11 7.14 9.10
N VAL A 166 -9.21 7.34 8.35
CA VAL A 166 -9.64 8.61 7.77
C VAL A 166 -11.07 8.91 8.17
N LEU A 167 -11.35 10.16 8.53
CA LEU A 167 -12.67 10.63 8.96
C LEU A 167 -13.38 11.48 7.91
N GLY A 168 -12.61 12.14 7.04
CA GLY A 168 -13.19 12.99 6.01
C GLY A 168 -12.15 13.43 5.00
N LEU A 169 -12.62 13.87 3.84
CA LEU A 169 -11.80 14.30 2.71
C LEU A 169 -12.36 15.58 2.07
N VAL A 170 -11.46 16.37 1.54
CA VAL A 170 -11.75 17.36 0.49
C VAL A 170 -11.09 16.85 -0.78
N ALA A 171 -11.85 16.78 -1.88
CA ALA A 171 -11.34 16.26 -3.13
C ALA A 171 -11.86 17.08 -4.33
N VAL A 172 -11.10 17.08 -5.41
CA VAL A 172 -11.45 17.73 -6.70
C VAL A 172 -11.80 16.65 -7.71
N THR A 173 -13.03 16.70 -8.25
CA THR A 173 -13.52 15.75 -9.27
C THR A 173 -12.93 16.05 -10.64
N GLY A 174 -13.14 15.18 -11.63
CA GLY A 174 -12.74 15.39 -13.03
C GLY A 174 -13.43 16.58 -13.72
N THR A 175 -14.50 17.13 -13.11
CA THR A 175 -15.14 18.38 -13.58
C THR A 175 -14.48 19.64 -13.00
N GLY A 176 -13.56 19.50 -12.04
CA GLY A 176 -12.94 20.60 -11.30
C GLY A 176 -13.84 21.14 -10.18
N GLU A 177 -14.86 20.39 -9.78
CA GLU A 177 -15.69 20.73 -8.62
C GLU A 177 -15.07 20.18 -7.33
N VAL A 178 -15.15 20.97 -6.24
CA VAL A 178 -14.72 20.52 -4.91
C VAL A 178 -15.86 19.80 -4.23
N ILE A 179 -15.59 18.57 -3.80
CA ILE A 179 -16.49 17.83 -2.92
C ILE A 179 -15.86 17.69 -1.53
N ARG A 180 -16.73 17.71 -0.49
CA ARG A 180 -16.38 17.51 0.89
C ARG A 180 -17.20 16.35 1.42
N CYS A 181 -16.54 15.38 2.06
CA CYS A 181 -17.22 14.20 2.61
C CYS A 181 -16.60 13.84 3.96
N GLY A 182 -17.43 13.34 4.88
CA GLY A 182 -17.04 13.09 6.26
C GLY A 182 -16.71 14.37 7.04
N GLY A 183 -15.97 14.24 8.14
CA GLY A 183 -15.59 15.35 9.00
C GLY A 183 -14.87 14.86 10.27
N ALA A 184 -14.65 15.74 11.23
CA ALA A 184 -13.93 15.41 12.48
C ALA A 184 -14.84 14.65 13.49
N TYR A 185 -15.53 13.64 13.05
CA TYR A 185 -16.42 12.79 13.84
C TYR A 185 -16.33 11.34 13.39
N THR A 186 -16.59 10.40 14.30
CA THR A 186 -16.44 8.95 14.07
C THR A 186 -17.76 8.24 13.77
N LYS A 187 -18.89 8.94 13.87
CA LYS A 187 -20.21 8.38 13.52
C LYS A 187 -20.90 9.30 12.53
N ASP A 188 -21.22 8.75 11.36
CA ASP A 188 -21.95 9.44 10.31
C ASP A 188 -22.89 8.45 9.61
N ALA A 189 -24.14 8.87 9.39
CA ALA A 189 -25.14 8.14 8.64
C ALA A 189 -25.83 9.06 7.62
N THR A 190 -25.18 10.19 7.27
CA THR A 190 -25.75 11.24 6.42
C THR A 190 -25.31 11.02 4.97
N GLY A 191 -26.17 10.42 4.16
CA GLY A 191 -25.91 10.20 2.74
C GLY A 191 -25.02 9.00 2.45
N TYR A 192 -24.41 8.98 1.26
CA TYR A 192 -23.50 7.92 0.84
C TYR A 192 -22.08 8.19 1.36
N ASP A 193 -21.38 7.12 1.71
CA ASP A 193 -20.01 7.19 2.18
C ASP A 193 -19.01 7.42 1.02
N LEU A 194 -18.83 8.67 0.67
CA LEU A 194 -17.87 9.08 -0.36
C LEU A 194 -16.43 9.06 0.17
N THR A 195 -16.23 9.20 1.48
CA THR A 195 -14.89 9.16 2.09
C THR A 195 -14.22 7.83 1.78
N HIS A 196 -14.85 6.72 2.12
CA HIS A 196 -14.30 5.39 1.87
C HIS A 196 -14.34 4.97 0.39
N LEU A 197 -15.22 5.57 -0.42
CA LEU A 197 -15.22 5.36 -1.88
C LEU A 197 -13.98 5.95 -2.54
N LEU A 198 -13.53 7.13 -2.09
CA LEU A 198 -12.37 7.81 -2.66
C LEU A 198 -11.04 7.21 -2.21
N VAL A 199 -10.98 6.62 -0.99
CA VAL A 199 -9.79 5.90 -0.51
C VAL A 199 -9.61 4.60 -1.29
N GLY A 200 -8.42 4.40 -1.84
CA GLY A 200 -8.11 3.25 -2.70
C GLY A 200 -8.51 3.45 -4.17
N SER A 201 -8.94 4.66 -4.57
CA SER A 201 -9.30 4.96 -5.96
C SER A 201 -8.10 5.30 -6.86
N GLU A 202 -6.90 5.37 -6.34
CA GLU A 202 -5.63 5.64 -7.06
C GLU A 202 -5.70 6.91 -7.94
N GLY A 203 -6.43 7.93 -7.46
CA GLY A 203 -6.61 9.19 -8.19
C GLY A 203 -7.46 9.07 -9.46
N THR A 204 -8.21 7.98 -9.63
CA THR A 204 -9.08 7.78 -10.80
C THR A 204 -10.46 8.40 -10.62
N LEU A 205 -10.96 8.56 -9.40
CA LEU A 205 -12.29 9.11 -9.12
C LEU A 205 -12.26 10.61 -8.82
N ALA A 206 -11.31 11.04 -7.99
CA ALA A 206 -11.07 12.43 -7.63
C ALA A 206 -9.64 12.61 -7.12
N LEU A 207 -9.20 13.84 -7.03
CA LEU A 207 -7.89 14.25 -6.50
C LEU A 207 -8.07 14.68 -5.05
N ILE A 208 -7.57 13.90 -4.09
CA ILE A 208 -7.62 14.24 -2.66
C ILE A 208 -6.69 15.44 -2.42
N VAL A 209 -7.23 16.52 -1.88
CA VAL A 209 -6.51 17.79 -1.62
C VAL A 209 -6.40 18.15 -0.14
N GLU A 210 -7.22 17.50 0.71
CA GLU A 210 -7.17 17.62 2.17
C GLU A 210 -7.76 16.36 2.78
N ALA A 211 -7.22 15.93 3.93
CA ALA A 211 -7.73 14.78 4.67
C ALA A 211 -7.82 15.09 6.16
N THR A 212 -8.93 14.68 6.77
CA THR A 212 -9.10 14.61 8.21
C THR A 212 -8.80 13.17 8.65
N LEU A 213 -7.69 12.97 9.33
CA LEU A 213 -7.17 11.66 9.74
C LEU A 213 -7.65 11.33 11.16
N LYS A 214 -7.98 10.07 11.39
CA LYS A 214 -8.26 9.51 12.72
C LYS A 214 -6.96 9.14 13.41
N LEU A 215 -6.72 9.63 14.62
CA LEU A 215 -5.51 9.36 15.37
C LEU A 215 -5.77 8.38 16.51
N THR A 216 -4.75 7.60 16.82
CA THR A 216 -4.74 6.62 17.90
C THR A 216 -3.76 7.06 18.99
N PRO A 217 -4.06 6.87 20.29
CA PRO A 217 -3.08 7.06 21.35
C PRO A 217 -1.86 6.16 21.19
N LEU A 218 -0.67 6.72 21.42
CA LEU A 218 0.56 5.92 21.45
C LEU A 218 0.46 4.87 22.57
N PRO A 219 0.77 3.60 22.29
CA PRO A 219 0.81 2.58 23.32
C PRO A 219 1.92 2.87 24.32
N VAL A 220 1.66 2.60 25.60
CA VAL A 220 2.62 2.83 26.70
C VAL A 220 3.79 1.85 26.59
N SER A 221 3.51 0.59 26.24
CA SER A 221 4.50 -0.47 26.16
C SER A 221 4.20 -1.41 24.98
N GLN A 222 5.26 -2.02 24.45
CA GLN A 222 5.18 -2.97 23.32
C GLN A 222 6.17 -4.10 23.55
N ALA A 223 5.76 -5.34 23.21
CA ALA A 223 6.64 -6.48 23.28
C ALA A 223 6.36 -7.45 22.13
N GLY A 224 7.36 -8.26 21.78
CA GLY A 224 7.30 -9.17 20.64
C GLY A 224 7.63 -10.61 21.01
N LEU A 225 7.11 -11.53 20.20
CA LEU A 225 7.47 -12.95 20.18
C LEU A 225 8.11 -13.25 18.83
N ARG A 226 9.17 -14.05 18.85
CA ARG A 226 9.71 -14.76 17.70
C ARG A 226 9.37 -16.23 17.86
N VAL A 227 8.71 -16.81 16.87
CA VAL A 227 8.35 -18.24 16.93
C VAL A 227 8.85 -18.94 15.68
N LEU A 228 9.63 -20.01 15.86
CA LEU A 228 10.21 -20.83 14.80
C LEU A 228 9.41 -22.11 14.61
N TYR A 229 9.19 -22.48 13.35
CA TYR A 229 8.44 -23.68 12.98
C TYR A 229 9.25 -24.56 12.03
N ARG A 230 9.01 -25.89 12.13
CA ARG A 230 9.61 -26.91 11.28
C ARG A 230 9.35 -26.68 9.79
N ASP A 231 8.17 -26.20 9.46
CA ASP A 231 7.71 -25.96 8.09
C ASP A 231 6.69 -24.79 8.03
N ALA A 232 6.39 -24.37 6.81
CA ALA A 232 5.48 -23.26 6.56
C ALA A 232 4.02 -23.61 6.91
N ASP A 233 3.63 -24.89 6.81
CA ASP A 233 2.26 -25.33 7.12
C ASP A 233 2.00 -25.21 8.62
N ALA A 234 2.96 -25.62 9.47
CA ALA A 234 2.88 -25.48 10.92
C ALA A 234 2.77 -24.00 11.35
N ALA A 235 3.59 -23.12 10.75
CA ALA A 235 3.52 -21.67 10.98
C ALA A 235 2.18 -21.07 10.55
N ALA A 236 1.68 -21.45 9.38
CA ALA A 236 0.39 -20.96 8.86
C ALA A 236 -0.79 -21.44 9.72
N ALA A 237 -0.75 -22.68 10.23
CA ALA A 237 -1.72 -23.19 11.20
C ALA A 237 -1.68 -22.38 12.51
N ALA A 238 -0.50 -21.98 12.97
CA ALA A 238 -0.33 -21.12 14.14
C ALA A 238 -0.94 -19.71 13.92
N VAL A 239 -0.83 -19.13 12.71
CA VAL A 239 -1.51 -17.86 12.38
C VAL A 239 -3.01 -17.98 12.62
N SER A 240 -3.64 -19.06 12.16
CA SER A 240 -5.07 -19.28 12.38
C SER A 240 -5.43 -19.37 13.88
N ARG A 241 -4.61 -20.04 14.71
CA ARG A 241 -4.82 -20.07 16.16
C ARG A 241 -4.63 -18.71 16.82
N LEU A 242 -3.57 -17.97 16.44
CA LEU A 242 -3.28 -16.61 16.91
C LEU A 242 -4.41 -15.63 16.60
N MET A 243 -5.09 -15.79 15.48
CA MET A 243 -6.20 -14.91 15.10
C MET A 243 -7.55 -15.37 15.64
N SER A 244 -7.67 -16.60 16.18
CA SER A 244 -8.91 -17.15 16.71
C SER A 244 -9.09 -16.91 18.23
N GLN A 245 -8.04 -16.46 18.93
CA GLN A 245 -8.08 -16.19 20.36
C GLN A 245 -8.42 -14.71 20.65
N PRO A 246 -8.78 -14.33 21.91
CA PRO A 246 -9.38 -13.01 22.22
C PRO A 246 -8.44 -11.81 22.07
N VAL A 247 -7.11 -11.99 22.06
CA VAL A 247 -6.12 -10.90 22.02
C VAL A 247 -5.72 -10.63 20.58
N VAL A 248 -6.04 -9.45 20.06
CA VAL A 248 -5.59 -9.05 18.71
C VAL A 248 -4.11 -8.63 18.78
N PRO A 249 -3.20 -9.32 18.06
CA PRO A 249 -1.80 -8.90 17.99
C PRO A 249 -1.69 -7.54 17.29
N THR A 250 -0.73 -6.73 17.71
CA THR A 250 -0.43 -5.43 17.06
C THR A 250 0.17 -5.63 15.67
N ARG A 251 0.97 -6.69 15.54
CA ARG A 251 1.56 -7.16 14.29
C ARG A 251 1.64 -8.70 14.31
N LEU A 252 1.46 -9.30 13.15
CA LEU A 252 1.65 -10.74 12.95
C LEU A 252 2.22 -10.98 11.56
N GLU A 253 3.54 -11.18 11.50
CA GLU A 253 4.30 -11.34 10.27
C GLU A 253 4.73 -12.79 10.09
N PHE A 254 4.62 -13.27 8.86
CA PHE A 254 5.07 -14.60 8.43
C PHE A 254 6.29 -14.47 7.51
N MET A 255 7.24 -15.39 7.63
CA MET A 255 8.38 -15.56 6.74
C MET A 255 8.63 -17.04 6.48
N ASP A 256 8.72 -17.44 5.22
CA ASP A 256 9.03 -18.83 4.82
C ASP A 256 10.54 -19.17 4.95
N ALA A 257 10.89 -20.43 4.77
CA ALA A 257 12.27 -20.93 4.86
C ALA A 257 13.22 -20.19 3.88
N ARG A 258 12.71 -19.83 2.69
CA ARG A 258 13.51 -19.13 1.69
C ARG A 258 13.80 -17.70 2.12
N SER A 259 12.84 -17.02 2.72
CA SER A 259 13.02 -15.71 3.36
C SER A 259 14.12 -15.75 4.42
N LEU A 260 14.09 -16.74 5.32
CA LEU A 260 15.09 -16.91 6.37
C LEU A 260 16.48 -17.21 5.80
N GLN A 261 16.56 -18.06 4.78
CA GLN A 261 17.81 -18.35 4.08
C GLN A 261 18.41 -17.08 3.47
N LEU A 262 17.61 -16.25 2.82
CA LEU A 262 18.07 -15.00 2.19
C LEU A 262 18.57 -13.99 3.23
N LEU A 263 17.89 -13.89 4.35
CA LEU A 263 18.35 -13.04 5.46
C LEU A 263 19.75 -13.49 5.96
N ARG A 264 19.97 -14.78 6.18
CA ARG A 264 21.29 -15.31 6.58
C ARG A 264 22.38 -15.04 5.54
N LEU A 265 22.08 -15.26 4.26
CA LEU A 265 23.02 -14.99 3.17
C LEU A 265 23.41 -13.50 3.07
N ASN A 266 22.54 -12.60 3.56
CA ASN A 266 22.80 -11.16 3.64
C ASN A 266 23.30 -10.72 5.03
N GLY A 267 23.77 -11.65 5.87
CA GLY A 267 24.43 -11.36 7.14
C GLY A 267 23.50 -11.10 8.33
N ALA A 268 22.19 -11.35 8.19
CA ALA A 268 21.29 -11.27 9.33
C ALA A 268 21.43 -12.50 10.23
N ASP A 269 21.46 -12.25 11.54
CA ASP A 269 21.47 -13.31 12.56
C ASP A 269 20.03 -13.83 12.78
N VAL A 270 19.62 -14.76 11.93
CA VAL A 270 18.33 -15.45 12.04
C VAL A 270 18.53 -16.95 12.04
N PRO A 271 17.85 -17.69 12.94
CA PRO A 271 17.96 -19.13 13.04
C PRO A 271 17.53 -19.87 11.76
N GLU A 272 18.01 -21.09 11.60
CA GLU A 272 17.53 -21.99 10.56
C GLU A 272 16.21 -22.63 10.99
N ALA A 273 15.17 -22.43 10.18
CA ALA A 273 13.85 -23.00 10.42
C ALA A 273 13.08 -23.10 9.09
N GLY A 274 11.99 -23.87 9.08
CA GLY A 274 11.09 -23.99 7.95
C GLY A 274 10.19 -22.76 7.76
N ALA A 275 9.88 -22.06 8.85
CA ALA A 275 9.22 -20.75 8.83
C ALA A 275 9.42 -20.03 10.17
N MET A 276 9.15 -18.71 10.17
CA MET A 276 9.17 -17.87 11.37
C MET A 276 7.93 -16.99 11.40
N LEU A 277 7.36 -16.84 12.58
CA LEU A 277 6.39 -15.80 12.90
C LEU A 277 7.03 -14.75 13.81
N LEU A 278 6.73 -13.47 13.52
CA LEU A 278 6.95 -12.36 14.44
C LEU A 278 5.60 -11.83 14.88
N VAL A 279 5.37 -11.86 16.19
CA VAL A 279 4.10 -11.41 16.80
C VAL A 279 4.42 -10.26 17.74
N GLU A 280 3.64 -9.19 17.68
CA GLU A 280 3.78 -8.05 18.60
C GLU A 280 2.47 -7.81 19.33
N ALA A 281 2.56 -7.46 20.60
CA ALA A 281 1.47 -6.94 21.40
C ALA A 281 1.83 -5.55 21.94
N ASP A 282 0.83 -4.74 22.18
CA ASP A 282 0.95 -3.45 22.86
C ASP A 282 -0.17 -3.27 23.90
N GLY A 283 0.13 -2.48 24.92
CA GLY A 283 -0.78 -2.21 26.03
C GLY A 283 -0.11 -1.33 27.09
N ASP A 284 -0.63 -1.38 28.31
CA ASP A 284 0.05 -0.86 29.48
C ASP A 284 1.02 -1.90 30.08
N HIS A 285 1.87 -1.47 31.01
CA HIS A 285 2.88 -2.34 31.63
C HIS A 285 2.28 -3.52 32.41
N ASP A 286 1.09 -3.37 32.96
CA ASP A 286 0.47 -4.40 33.82
C ASP A 286 -0.23 -5.47 32.98
N THR A 287 -0.84 -5.11 31.86
CA THR A 287 -1.58 -6.03 30.99
C THR A 287 -0.70 -6.72 29.96
N LEU A 288 0.38 -6.11 29.52
CA LEU A 288 1.24 -6.62 28.44
C LEU A 288 1.76 -8.05 28.68
N PRO A 289 2.24 -8.45 29.89
CA PRO A 289 2.67 -9.82 30.14
C PRO A 289 1.56 -10.85 29.94
N TYR A 290 0.35 -10.55 30.34
CA TYR A 290 -0.82 -11.40 30.11
C TYR A 290 -1.14 -11.53 28.61
N LEU A 291 -1.14 -10.43 27.87
CA LEU A 291 -1.38 -10.45 26.42
C LEU A 291 -0.36 -11.32 25.69
N LEU A 292 0.93 -11.20 26.06
CA LEU A 292 1.98 -12.04 25.49
C LEU A 292 1.81 -13.52 25.83
N GLN A 293 1.42 -13.84 27.07
CA GLN A 293 1.19 -15.24 27.46
C GLN A 293 0.05 -15.85 26.65
N VAL A 294 -1.05 -15.12 26.41
CA VAL A 294 -2.16 -15.59 25.58
C VAL A 294 -1.70 -15.84 24.14
N LEU A 295 -0.92 -14.91 23.57
CA LEU A 295 -0.38 -15.05 22.21
C LEU A 295 0.64 -16.20 22.14
N ALA A 296 1.51 -16.35 23.14
CA ALA A 296 2.48 -17.46 23.20
C ALA A 296 1.77 -18.82 23.24
N ASN A 297 0.77 -18.97 24.10
CA ASN A 297 -0.03 -20.20 24.18
C ASN A 297 -0.74 -20.52 22.85
N ALA A 298 -1.24 -19.49 22.13
CA ALA A 298 -1.87 -19.68 20.83
C ALA A 298 -0.85 -20.02 19.71
N ALA A 299 0.38 -19.57 19.84
CA ALA A 299 1.47 -19.92 18.93
C ALA A 299 1.94 -21.37 19.11
N GLU A 300 1.83 -21.93 20.32
CA GLU A 300 2.20 -23.32 20.60
C GLU A 300 1.38 -24.29 19.74
N GLY A 301 2.03 -25.36 19.29
CA GLY A 301 1.40 -26.42 18.52
C GLY A 301 2.37 -27.31 17.80
N ASP A 302 1.85 -28.24 17.02
CA ASP A 302 2.68 -29.19 16.28
C ASP A 302 3.59 -28.45 15.29
N GLY A 303 4.85 -28.85 15.30
CA GLY A 303 5.89 -28.27 14.45
C GLY A 303 6.53 -26.99 14.99
N MET A 304 6.15 -26.47 16.17
CA MET A 304 6.88 -25.39 16.82
C MET A 304 8.24 -25.91 17.29
N ILE A 305 9.31 -25.16 16.99
CA ILE A 305 10.71 -25.49 17.38
C ILE A 305 11.14 -24.68 18.58
N GLU A 306 10.88 -23.37 18.56
CA GLU A 306 11.37 -22.40 19.54
C GLU A 306 10.43 -21.21 19.63
N LEU A 307 10.32 -20.65 20.82
CA LEU A 307 9.61 -19.41 21.08
C LEU A 307 10.46 -18.52 21.98
N ASP A 308 10.79 -17.31 21.49
CA ASP A 308 11.50 -16.28 22.22
C ASP A 308 10.62 -15.08 22.49
N VAL A 309 10.80 -14.50 23.68
CA VAL A 309 10.08 -13.28 24.11
C VAL A 309 11.04 -12.11 24.16
N ALA A 310 10.74 -11.04 23.43
CA ALA A 310 11.45 -9.77 23.48
C ALA A 310 10.54 -8.70 24.10
N MET A 311 10.73 -8.47 25.41
CA MET A 311 9.83 -7.61 26.17
C MET A 311 9.90 -6.13 25.74
N GLU A 312 11.09 -5.55 25.56
CA GLU A 312 11.21 -4.13 25.20
C GLU A 312 12.57 -3.79 24.60
N GLY A 313 12.66 -2.60 23.98
CA GLY A 313 13.90 -1.98 23.58
C GLY A 313 14.65 -2.71 22.47
N ARG A 314 15.98 -2.81 22.64
CA ARG A 314 16.89 -3.30 21.59
C ARG A 314 16.57 -4.73 21.11
N ALA A 315 16.12 -5.61 22.00
CA ALA A 315 15.79 -7.00 21.64
C ALA A 315 14.59 -7.03 20.69
N ARG A 316 13.52 -6.26 20.97
CA ARG A 316 12.37 -6.12 20.08
C ARG A 316 12.77 -5.51 18.74
N ASP A 317 13.57 -4.44 18.75
CA ASP A 317 13.99 -3.76 17.52
C ASP A 317 14.84 -4.68 16.62
N GLN A 318 15.63 -5.57 17.21
CA GLN A 318 16.39 -6.60 16.47
C GLN A 318 15.48 -7.61 15.76
N LEU A 319 14.37 -8.03 16.37
CA LEU A 319 13.38 -8.90 15.71
C LEU A 319 12.84 -8.26 14.43
N TRP A 320 12.48 -6.97 14.51
CA TRP A 320 11.95 -6.25 13.36
C TRP A 320 12.99 -5.84 12.33
N ALA A 321 14.26 -5.69 12.72
CA ALA A 321 15.35 -5.38 11.80
C ALA A 321 15.50 -6.49 10.73
N ALA A 322 15.40 -7.76 11.10
CA ALA A 322 15.41 -8.88 10.16
C ALA A 322 14.27 -8.77 9.14
N ARG A 323 13.04 -8.49 9.59
CA ARG A 323 11.89 -8.32 8.69
C ARG A 323 12.06 -7.16 7.70
N LYS A 324 12.58 -6.02 8.17
CA LYS A 324 12.87 -4.85 7.32
C LYS A 324 13.96 -5.13 6.29
N ALA A 325 14.97 -5.94 6.63
CA ALA A 325 16.08 -6.28 5.74
C ALA A 325 15.65 -7.22 4.58
N LEU A 326 14.49 -7.88 4.68
CA LEU A 326 14.10 -8.92 3.70
C LEU A 326 13.85 -8.34 2.30
N SER A 327 13.14 -7.21 2.18
CA SER A 327 12.84 -6.61 0.87
C SER A 327 14.10 -6.18 0.09
N PRO A 328 15.11 -5.56 0.71
CA PRO A 328 16.42 -5.35 0.08
C PRO A 328 17.15 -6.66 -0.26
N ALA A 329 17.08 -7.67 0.62
CA ALA A 329 17.76 -8.95 0.43
C ALA A 329 17.26 -9.72 -0.81
N LEU A 330 16.02 -9.56 -1.23
CA LEU A 330 15.51 -10.19 -2.46
C LEU A 330 16.32 -9.78 -3.70
N ARG A 331 16.81 -8.55 -3.74
CA ARG A 331 17.58 -8.03 -4.88
C ARG A 331 18.96 -8.68 -5.04
N SER A 332 19.50 -9.29 -3.97
CA SER A 332 20.77 -10.00 -4.04
C SER A 332 20.68 -11.36 -4.75
N VAL A 333 19.45 -11.86 -4.97
CA VAL A 333 19.21 -13.18 -5.59
C VAL A 333 19.01 -13.08 -7.09
N ALA A 334 18.17 -12.14 -7.52
CA ALA A 334 17.89 -11.91 -8.93
C ALA A 334 17.52 -10.44 -9.18
N PRO A 335 17.92 -9.88 -10.35
CA PRO A 335 17.61 -8.50 -10.68
C PRO A 335 16.12 -8.27 -10.99
N GLY A 336 15.41 -9.28 -11.48
CA GLY A 336 13.98 -9.25 -11.78
C GLY A 336 13.16 -9.75 -10.60
N LYS A 337 12.06 -9.05 -10.32
CA LYS A 337 11.12 -9.40 -9.25
C LYS A 337 9.69 -9.03 -9.65
N ILE A 338 8.78 -10.02 -9.63
CA ILE A 338 7.34 -9.79 -9.62
C ILE A 338 6.90 -9.89 -8.16
N ASN A 339 6.31 -8.82 -7.62
CA ASN A 339 5.93 -8.72 -6.21
C ASN A 339 4.43 -8.54 -6.10
N GLU A 340 3.73 -9.61 -5.75
CA GLU A 340 2.29 -9.59 -5.57
C GLU A 340 1.92 -9.64 -4.09
N ASP A 341 0.98 -8.79 -3.68
CA ASP A 341 0.45 -8.69 -2.32
C ASP A 341 -0.97 -9.25 -2.26
N VAL A 342 -1.07 -10.55 -2.39
CA VAL A 342 -2.37 -11.24 -2.38
C VAL A 342 -2.93 -11.36 -0.96
N VAL A 343 -4.26 -11.40 -0.86
CA VAL A 343 -4.96 -11.62 0.43
C VAL A 343 -5.90 -12.80 0.31
N VAL A 344 -5.89 -13.67 1.31
CA VAL A 344 -6.87 -14.73 1.49
C VAL A 344 -7.47 -14.66 2.91
N PRO A 345 -8.63 -15.25 3.16
CA PRO A 345 -9.08 -15.45 4.54
C PRO A 345 -7.99 -16.12 5.36
N VAL A 346 -7.75 -15.66 6.61
CA VAL A 346 -6.64 -16.14 7.46
C VAL A 346 -6.61 -17.66 7.55
N SER A 347 -7.75 -18.31 7.63
CA SER A 347 -7.88 -19.78 7.66
C SER A 347 -7.41 -20.48 6.37
N ARG A 348 -7.22 -19.73 5.27
CA ARG A 348 -6.77 -20.27 3.97
C ARG A 348 -5.28 -20.04 3.71
N ILE A 349 -4.57 -19.37 4.65
CA ILE A 349 -3.11 -19.15 4.53
C ILE A 349 -2.34 -20.48 4.36
N PRO A 350 -2.63 -21.57 5.12
CA PRO A 350 -1.91 -22.83 4.92
C PRO A 350 -2.00 -23.33 3.48
N GLU A 351 -3.20 -23.31 2.90
CA GLU A 351 -3.42 -23.78 1.52
C GLU A 351 -2.76 -22.85 0.48
N LEU A 352 -2.79 -21.54 0.71
CA LEU A 352 -2.08 -20.59 -0.16
C LEU A 352 -0.57 -20.86 -0.17
N VAL A 353 0.06 -20.98 1.02
CA VAL A 353 1.50 -21.16 1.16
C VAL A 353 1.96 -22.49 0.54
N SER A 354 1.28 -23.59 0.83
CA SER A 354 1.61 -24.91 0.26
C SER A 354 1.47 -24.94 -1.26
N SER A 355 0.41 -24.29 -1.79
CA SER A 355 0.16 -24.22 -3.25
C SER A 355 1.18 -23.31 -3.95
N VAL A 356 1.57 -22.18 -3.36
CA VAL A 356 2.64 -21.32 -3.90
C VAL A 356 3.98 -22.06 -3.95
N GLN A 357 4.30 -22.88 -2.92
CA GLN A 357 5.49 -23.74 -2.95
C GLN A 357 5.41 -24.81 -4.05
N ALA A 358 4.23 -25.35 -4.34
CA ALA A 358 4.04 -26.28 -5.47
C ALA A 358 4.25 -25.54 -6.80
N LEU A 359 3.68 -24.35 -6.98
CA LEU A 359 3.92 -23.52 -8.18
C LEU A 359 5.41 -23.20 -8.37
N ALA A 360 6.14 -22.90 -7.30
CA ALA A 360 7.59 -22.67 -7.37
C ALA A 360 8.34 -23.87 -7.94
N ARG A 361 7.96 -25.10 -7.53
CA ARG A 361 8.55 -26.35 -8.07
C ARG A 361 8.13 -26.59 -9.53
N ASP A 362 6.84 -26.46 -9.84
CA ASP A 362 6.27 -26.77 -11.15
C ASP A 362 6.83 -25.84 -12.25
N TYR A 363 7.05 -24.58 -11.92
CA TYR A 363 7.62 -23.57 -12.82
C TYR A 363 9.15 -23.47 -12.71
N ALA A 364 9.80 -24.25 -11.83
CA ALA A 364 11.24 -24.17 -11.54
C ALA A 364 11.70 -22.72 -11.29
N LEU A 365 10.99 -21.99 -10.41
CA LEU A 365 11.24 -20.60 -10.05
C LEU A 365 11.59 -20.48 -8.56
N THR A 366 12.37 -19.44 -8.23
CA THR A 366 12.53 -19.01 -6.84
C THR A 366 11.36 -18.13 -6.46
N ILE A 367 10.47 -18.63 -5.59
CA ILE A 367 9.39 -17.84 -5.00
C ILE A 367 9.65 -17.68 -3.51
N VAL A 368 9.52 -16.46 -3.00
CA VAL A 368 9.76 -16.09 -1.60
C VAL A 368 8.49 -15.48 -1.05
N THR A 369 7.96 -16.06 0.06
CA THR A 369 6.69 -15.65 0.63
C THR A 369 6.87 -15.14 2.04
N PHE A 370 6.42 -13.91 2.27
CA PHE A 370 6.38 -13.28 3.59
C PHE A 370 5.26 -12.22 3.62
N GLY A 371 4.84 -11.78 4.81
CA GLY A 371 3.87 -10.68 4.87
C GLY A 371 3.03 -10.65 6.13
N HIS A 372 1.98 -9.86 6.07
CA HIS A 372 1.08 -9.48 7.16
C HIS A 372 0.03 -10.59 7.38
N ALA A 373 0.48 -11.71 7.95
CA ALA A 373 -0.34 -12.92 8.06
C ALA A 373 -1.61 -12.71 8.90
N GLY A 374 -1.57 -11.79 9.87
CA GLY A 374 -2.75 -11.45 10.68
C GLY A 374 -3.95 -10.93 9.87
N ASN A 375 -3.70 -10.33 8.70
CA ASN A 375 -4.72 -9.88 7.75
C ASN A 375 -4.92 -10.85 6.57
N GLY A 376 -4.22 -11.99 6.55
CA GLY A 376 -4.22 -12.87 5.38
C GLY A 376 -3.44 -12.33 4.18
N ASN A 377 -2.70 -11.23 4.35
CA ASN A 377 -1.97 -10.55 3.27
C ASN A 377 -0.53 -11.06 3.19
N LEU A 378 -0.20 -11.75 2.11
CA LEU A 378 1.13 -12.28 1.85
C LEU A 378 1.73 -11.68 0.57
N HIS A 379 2.99 -11.27 0.66
CA HIS A 379 3.79 -10.86 -0.48
C HIS A 379 4.43 -12.09 -1.12
N VAL A 380 3.95 -12.46 -2.29
CA VAL A 380 4.48 -13.55 -3.11
C VAL A 380 5.45 -12.94 -4.11
N ASN A 381 6.75 -13.17 -3.90
CA ASN A 381 7.81 -12.60 -4.71
C ASN A 381 8.39 -13.67 -5.64
N ILE A 382 8.12 -13.56 -6.94
CA ILE A 382 8.75 -14.37 -7.97
C ILE A 382 10.06 -13.69 -8.37
N LEU A 383 11.19 -14.35 -8.13
CA LEU A 383 12.51 -13.85 -8.47
C LEU A 383 12.98 -14.51 -9.76
N TYR A 384 13.52 -13.72 -10.69
CA TYR A 384 13.95 -14.21 -12.01
C TYR A 384 15.03 -13.31 -12.62
N HIS A 385 15.73 -13.82 -13.64
CA HIS A 385 16.69 -13.06 -14.42
C HIS A 385 16.02 -12.57 -15.71
N PRO A 386 15.77 -11.27 -15.88
CA PRO A 386 15.08 -10.74 -17.07
C PRO A 386 15.78 -11.03 -18.38
N ASP A 387 17.10 -11.19 -18.36
CA ASP A 387 17.92 -11.52 -19.54
C ASP A 387 17.86 -13.03 -19.91
N ASP A 388 17.38 -13.89 -19.02
CA ASP A 388 17.04 -15.28 -19.31
C ASP A 388 15.60 -15.35 -19.84
N ALA A 389 15.46 -15.51 -21.16
CA ALA A 389 14.16 -15.50 -21.84
C ALA A 389 13.24 -16.63 -21.36
N ASP A 390 13.79 -17.80 -21.00
CA ASP A 390 13.02 -18.96 -20.51
C ASP A 390 12.53 -18.71 -19.08
N GLU A 391 13.42 -18.25 -18.18
CA GLU A 391 13.04 -17.92 -16.81
C GLU A 391 12.01 -16.77 -16.75
N ASN A 392 12.21 -15.73 -17.57
CA ASN A 392 11.27 -14.64 -17.70
C ASN A 392 9.89 -15.12 -18.22
N ALA A 393 9.86 -15.99 -19.22
CA ALA A 393 8.61 -16.57 -19.73
C ALA A 393 7.89 -17.40 -18.64
N ARG A 394 8.63 -18.23 -17.87
CA ARG A 394 8.07 -19.01 -16.75
C ARG A 394 7.54 -18.12 -15.64
N ALA A 395 8.26 -17.06 -15.28
CA ALA A 395 7.82 -16.09 -14.26
C ALA A 395 6.51 -15.39 -14.66
N ASN A 396 6.41 -14.95 -15.92
CA ASN A 396 5.18 -14.35 -16.45
C ASN A 396 4.01 -15.34 -16.56
N ALA A 397 4.28 -16.62 -16.83
CA ALA A 397 3.27 -17.67 -16.86
C ALA A 397 2.78 -18.09 -15.46
N ALA A 398 3.63 -17.99 -14.43
CA ALA A 398 3.27 -18.30 -13.06
C ALA A 398 2.37 -17.22 -12.41
N LEU A 399 2.53 -15.95 -12.79
CA LEU A 399 1.77 -14.83 -12.22
C LEU A 399 0.24 -15.02 -12.29
N PRO A 400 -0.38 -15.32 -13.47
CA PRO A 400 -1.82 -15.58 -13.53
C PRO A 400 -2.26 -16.73 -12.63
N LYS A 401 -1.42 -17.75 -12.43
CA LYS A 401 -1.73 -18.91 -11.58
C LYS A 401 -1.79 -18.54 -10.09
N ILE A 402 -0.96 -17.60 -9.66
CA ILE A 402 -1.04 -17.06 -8.29
C ILE A 402 -2.36 -16.33 -8.08
N PHE A 403 -2.82 -15.54 -9.05
CA PHE A 403 -4.12 -14.85 -8.95
C PHE A 403 -5.30 -15.82 -9.02
N GLU A 404 -5.29 -16.79 -9.96
CA GLU A 404 -6.30 -17.85 -10.02
C GLU A 404 -6.41 -18.60 -8.68
N LEU A 405 -5.28 -19.02 -8.10
CA LEU A 405 -5.22 -19.66 -6.79
C LEU A 405 -5.82 -18.75 -5.71
N THR A 406 -5.37 -17.51 -5.62
CA THR A 406 -5.84 -16.56 -4.60
C THR A 406 -7.37 -16.38 -4.66
N LEU A 407 -7.91 -16.18 -5.85
CA LEU A 407 -9.35 -16.01 -6.04
C LEU A 407 -10.13 -17.30 -5.74
N SER A 408 -9.58 -18.48 -6.08
CA SER A 408 -10.21 -19.78 -5.75
C SER A 408 -10.28 -20.03 -4.23
N LEU A 409 -9.37 -19.43 -3.46
CA LEU A 409 -9.35 -19.47 -2.01
C LEU A 409 -10.29 -18.41 -1.36
N GLY A 410 -11.07 -17.67 -2.17
CA GLY A 410 -11.94 -16.59 -1.70
C GLY A 410 -11.20 -15.31 -1.35
N GLY A 411 -10.02 -15.13 -1.91
CA GLY A 411 -9.14 -13.98 -1.69
C GLY A 411 -9.34 -12.82 -2.66
N THR A 412 -8.38 -11.88 -2.66
CA THR A 412 -8.36 -10.70 -3.53
C THR A 412 -6.96 -10.43 -4.08
N LEU A 413 -6.89 -9.72 -5.20
CA LEU A 413 -5.66 -9.47 -5.96
C LEU A 413 -4.66 -8.56 -5.25
N SER A 414 -5.11 -7.72 -4.32
CA SER A 414 -4.26 -6.75 -3.63
C SER A 414 -4.76 -6.46 -2.23
N GLY A 415 -3.85 -6.45 -1.25
CA GLY A 415 -4.08 -6.06 0.13
C GLY A 415 -3.86 -4.56 0.36
N GLU A 416 -2.75 -4.04 -0.16
CA GLU A 416 -2.31 -2.66 0.11
C GLU A 416 -1.61 -1.97 -1.06
N HIS A 417 -1.11 -2.71 -2.08
CA HIS A 417 -0.38 -2.11 -3.20
C HIS A 417 -1.28 -1.39 -4.20
N GLY A 418 -2.57 -1.72 -4.25
CA GLY A 418 -3.50 -1.25 -5.27
C GLY A 418 -3.44 -2.10 -6.56
N ILE A 419 -4.10 -1.62 -7.59
CA ILE A 419 -4.25 -2.31 -8.89
C ILE A 419 -3.37 -1.68 -9.98
N GLY A 420 -3.41 -0.37 -10.10
CA GLY A 420 -2.61 0.41 -11.06
C GLY A 420 -2.69 -0.10 -12.49
N LEU A 421 -1.52 -0.22 -13.11
CA LEU A 421 -1.31 -0.85 -14.42
C LEU A 421 -1.00 -2.36 -14.29
N ALA A 422 -0.43 -2.78 -13.14
CA ALA A 422 0.10 -4.13 -12.98
C ALA A 422 -0.99 -5.19 -12.90
N LYS A 423 -2.10 -4.89 -12.21
CA LYS A 423 -3.15 -5.87 -11.90
C LYS A 423 -4.48 -5.63 -12.61
N ARG A 424 -4.64 -4.49 -13.34
CA ARG A 424 -5.93 -4.12 -13.94
C ARG A 424 -6.49 -5.18 -14.89
N ASP A 425 -5.63 -5.87 -15.65
CA ASP A 425 -6.06 -6.87 -16.63
C ASP A 425 -6.61 -8.15 -15.96
N PHE A 426 -6.32 -8.36 -14.68
CA PHE A 426 -6.85 -9.44 -13.84
C PHE A 426 -8.17 -9.08 -13.13
N MET A 427 -8.60 -7.83 -13.18
CA MET A 427 -9.86 -7.39 -12.53
C MET A 427 -11.09 -8.12 -13.06
N ALA A 428 -11.08 -8.54 -14.34
CA ALA A 428 -12.17 -9.32 -14.92
C ALA A 428 -12.27 -10.75 -14.37
N GLN A 429 -11.22 -11.27 -13.72
CA GLN A 429 -11.24 -12.55 -13.01
C GLN A 429 -11.79 -12.39 -11.58
N ALA A 430 -11.55 -11.23 -10.96
CA ALA A 430 -11.97 -10.93 -9.59
C ALA A 430 -13.43 -10.46 -9.49
N PHE A 431 -13.99 -9.86 -10.54
CA PHE A 431 -15.30 -9.21 -10.48
C PHE A 431 -16.21 -9.63 -11.65
N THR A 432 -17.52 -9.69 -11.36
CA THR A 432 -18.51 -9.93 -12.41
C THR A 432 -18.60 -8.73 -13.37
N PRO A 433 -19.07 -8.94 -14.62
CA PRO A 433 -19.28 -7.83 -15.57
C PRO A 433 -20.20 -6.73 -14.98
N ALA A 434 -21.21 -7.09 -14.20
CA ALA A 434 -22.13 -6.14 -13.55
C ALA A 434 -21.39 -5.27 -12.51
N THR A 435 -20.51 -5.86 -11.71
CA THR A 435 -19.68 -5.12 -10.74
C THR A 435 -18.74 -4.16 -11.44
N LEU A 436 -18.05 -4.60 -12.50
CA LEU A 436 -17.18 -3.73 -13.28
C LEU A 436 -17.95 -2.59 -13.99
N ALA A 437 -19.17 -2.86 -14.46
CA ALA A 437 -20.05 -1.83 -15.03
C ALA A 437 -20.45 -0.77 -13.99
N ALA A 438 -20.76 -1.18 -12.75
CA ALA A 438 -21.05 -0.27 -11.64
C ALA A 438 -19.83 0.61 -11.31
N MET A 439 -18.62 0.04 -11.23
CA MET A 439 -17.38 0.80 -11.01
C MET A 439 -17.15 1.82 -12.13
N ARG A 440 -17.37 1.45 -13.40
CA ARG A 440 -17.27 2.38 -14.54
C ARG A 440 -18.30 3.50 -14.48
N ALA A 441 -19.54 3.21 -14.05
CA ALA A 441 -20.57 4.21 -13.87
C ALA A 441 -20.18 5.25 -12.79
N ILE A 442 -19.62 4.80 -11.67
CA ILE A 442 -19.08 5.68 -10.61
C ILE A 442 -17.94 6.54 -11.17
N LYS A 443 -16.98 5.93 -11.87
CA LYS A 443 -15.89 6.67 -12.53
C LYS A 443 -16.44 7.74 -13.46
N HIS A 444 -17.40 7.41 -14.32
CA HIS A 444 -18.00 8.36 -15.26
C HIS A 444 -18.77 9.50 -14.56
N ALA A 445 -19.43 9.20 -13.43
CA ALA A 445 -20.15 10.22 -12.66
C ALA A 445 -19.22 11.28 -12.05
N LEU A 446 -18.01 10.89 -11.62
CA LEU A 446 -17.03 11.77 -10.98
C LEU A 446 -16.01 12.35 -11.97
N ASP A 447 -15.77 11.68 -13.09
CA ASP A 447 -14.82 12.07 -14.13
C ASP A 447 -15.41 11.73 -15.52
N PRO A 448 -16.40 12.50 -16.01
CA PRO A 448 -17.14 12.18 -17.23
C PRO A 448 -16.27 12.22 -18.49
N ASP A 449 -15.23 13.03 -18.51
CA ASP A 449 -14.31 13.18 -19.65
C ASP A 449 -13.10 12.23 -19.56
N GLY A 450 -12.99 11.43 -18.46
CA GLY A 450 -11.97 10.41 -18.30
C GLY A 450 -10.54 10.96 -18.24
N ILE A 451 -10.33 12.17 -17.69
CA ILE A 451 -8.99 12.79 -17.63
C ILE A 451 -8.19 12.39 -16.39
N LEU A 452 -8.84 11.95 -15.30
CA LEU A 452 -8.17 11.60 -14.06
C LEU A 452 -7.61 10.18 -14.13
N ASN A 453 -6.30 10.07 -14.16
CA ASN A 453 -5.51 8.84 -14.13
C ASN A 453 -6.09 7.72 -15.03
N PRO A 454 -6.38 8.00 -16.31
CA PRO A 454 -7.08 7.06 -17.19
C PRO A 454 -6.28 5.77 -17.43
N GLY A 455 -6.97 4.68 -17.76
CA GLY A 455 -6.37 3.38 -18.10
C GLY A 455 -5.74 2.67 -16.92
N LYS A 456 -6.06 3.04 -15.68
CA LYS A 456 -5.64 2.38 -14.44
C LYS A 456 -6.85 1.84 -13.68
N VAL A 457 -6.62 0.91 -12.76
CA VAL A 457 -7.62 0.23 -11.94
C VAL A 457 -8.59 -0.63 -12.76
N LEU A 458 -9.34 -0.04 -13.68
CA LEU A 458 -10.35 -0.75 -14.47
C LEU A 458 -9.75 -1.32 -15.76
N PRO A 459 -10.10 -2.57 -16.12
CA PRO A 459 -9.65 -3.16 -17.38
C PRO A 459 -10.24 -2.41 -18.58
N PRO A 460 -9.59 -2.45 -19.76
CA PRO A 460 -10.18 -1.95 -21.00
C PRO A 460 -11.56 -2.57 -21.27
N VAL A 461 -12.41 -1.84 -22.01
CA VAL A 461 -13.73 -2.34 -22.43
C VAL A 461 -13.58 -3.25 -23.61
#